data_909e561a9816077da3b2b20fc75edaa3
#
_entry.id   909e561a9816077da3b2b20fc75edaa3
#
_cell.length_a   1.000
_cell.length_b   1.000
_cell.length_c   1.000
_cell.angle_alpha   90.00
_cell.angle_beta   90.00
_cell.angle_gamma   90.00
#
_symmetry.space_group_name_H-M   'P 1'
#
loop_
_entity.id
_entity.type
_entity.pdbx_description
1 polymer ?
#
loop_
_entity_poly.entity_id
_entity_poly.type
_entity_poly.pdbx_seq_one_letter_code
_entity_poly.pdbx_strand_id
1 'polypeptide(L)'
;MEQILKLVREYAKQKAETKTWVAGKDFVNYAGAYYDADEYEAGVKSLLNGWLVMGNDGLSFEREFPRQFGKTKGIVTNSGSSSNLLMMSALTSKRGHNLPKGTKVLMPIAGFPTTLNPTLQVGFTPVFVDIELDTLNIDVDHAERVLENNTDIRVITFAHVLGNPPNMDKVMALVKKYNLILLEDCCDALGSTYNGKPLGSYGLMASCSFYPAHHMTMGEGGYVATDDANTDVILRSFREWGRGCYCVGPEANKLKCGTCGKRFNNWIPTLPDEIFDHKYVYDEIGYNLKPIELQCAMGLEQLKKLPEIHTLRRRNHALLFSIYEKYEEFFHLPRAQDKSDPSWFAFPLTIRPSAPFNRADIVDYLEENLIQTRPYFAGNIMLQPAYSHLMDPQQAKDNYPNATYAMLNTYFHGTSPVITPEQIAYIGEKVDGFMSLFV
;
A
#
# COMPACT_ATOMS: atom_id res chain seq x y z
N MET A 1 3.41 -34.82 10.39
CA MET A 1 3.52 -33.37 10.18
C MET A 1 4.91 -32.86 10.57
N GLU A 2 5.39 -33.07 11.81
CA GLU A 2 6.69 -32.56 12.30
C GLU A 2 7.87 -32.92 11.39
N GLN A 3 7.96 -34.15 10.93
CA GLN A 3 9.03 -34.58 10.04
C GLN A 3 9.03 -33.84 8.69
N ILE A 4 7.85 -33.55 8.13
CA ILE A 4 7.71 -32.78 6.88
C ILE A 4 8.18 -31.34 7.12
N LEU A 5 7.74 -30.71 8.22
CA LEU A 5 8.11 -29.32 8.55
C LEU A 5 9.61 -29.19 8.79
N LYS A 6 10.23 -30.20 9.44
CA LYS A 6 11.70 -30.25 9.61
C LYS A 6 12.41 -30.26 8.24
N LEU A 7 11.98 -31.09 7.29
CA LEU A 7 12.55 -31.14 5.92
C LEU A 7 12.34 -29.79 5.18
N VAL A 8 11.19 -29.14 5.35
CA VAL A 8 10.95 -27.80 4.77
C VAL A 8 11.96 -26.78 5.31
N ARG A 9 12.19 -26.75 6.61
CA ARG A 9 13.19 -25.84 7.22
C ARG A 9 14.60 -26.14 6.72
N GLU A 10 15.00 -27.41 6.65
CA GLU A 10 16.31 -27.84 6.15
C GLU A 10 16.50 -27.39 4.69
N TYR A 11 15.50 -27.62 3.84
CA TYR A 11 15.53 -27.19 2.45
C TYR A 11 15.61 -25.66 2.29
N ALA A 12 14.84 -24.91 3.07
CA ALA A 12 14.84 -23.44 3.03
C ALA A 12 16.22 -22.88 3.41
N LYS A 13 16.87 -23.43 4.45
CA LYS A 13 18.22 -23.06 4.88
C LYS A 13 19.25 -23.37 3.79
N GLN A 14 19.24 -24.56 3.24
CA GLN A 14 20.14 -24.97 2.15
C GLN A 14 20.01 -24.04 0.93
N LYS A 15 18.76 -23.71 0.57
CA LYS A 15 18.49 -22.78 -0.55
C LYS A 15 19.07 -21.39 -0.31
N ALA A 16 19.00 -20.88 0.93
CA ALA A 16 19.57 -19.58 1.31
C ALA A 16 21.10 -19.58 1.22
N GLU A 17 21.77 -20.65 1.67
CA GLU A 17 23.21 -20.80 1.66
C GLU A 17 23.81 -20.92 0.24
N THR A 18 23.04 -21.49 -0.70
CA THR A 18 23.51 -21.70 -2.08
C THR A 18 23.34 -20.46 -2.98
N LYS A 19 22.62 -19.44 -2.53
CA LYS A 19 22.35 -18.24 -3.32
C LYS A 19 23.47 -17.20 -3.15
N THR A 20 24.51 -17.28 -3.96
CA THR A 20 25.56 -16.24 -4.07
C THR A 20 25.25 -15.33 -5.25
N TRP A 21 25.16 -14.02 -5.01
CA TRP A 21 25.05 -13.02 -6.06
C TRP A 21 26.43 -12.69 -6.65
N VAL A 22 26.52 -12.55 -7.96
CA VAL A 22 27.78 -12.24 -8.69
C VAL A 22 27.59 -10.98 -9.52
N ALA A 23 28.41 -9.96 -9.23
CA ALA A 23 28.41 -8.68 -9.95
C ALA A 23 28.58 -8.87 -11.47
N GLY A 24 27.74 -8.19 -12.25
CA GLY A 24 27.75 -8.25 -13.71
C GLY A 24 27.26 -9.56 -14.34
N LYS A 25 26.76 -10.50 -13.52
CA LYS A 25 26.13 -11.75 -13.99
C LYS A 25 24.70 -11.92 -13.49
N ASP A 26 24.44 -11.50 -12.24
CA ASP A 26 23.13 -11.62 -11.61
C ASP A 26 22.48 -10.24 -11.45
N PHE A 27 21.17 -10.18 -11.57
CA PHE A 27 20.43 -8.95 -11.38
C PHE A 27 20.52 -8.43 -9.95
N VAL A 28 20.66 -7.11 -9.80
CA VAL A 28 20.28 -6.39 -8.60
C VAL A 28 18.80 -6.09 -8.73
N ASN A 29 17.95 -6.90 -8.08
CA ASN A 29 16.51 -6.73 -8.11
C ASN A 29 16.09 -5.52 -7.26
N TYR A 30 15.07 -4.73 -7.72
CA TYR A 30 14.59 -3.60 -6.93
C TYR A 30 13.85 -4.02 -5.66
N ALA A 31 13.27 -5.22 -5.63
CA ALA A 31 12.54 -5.75 -4.48
C ALA A 31 12.46 -7.28 -4.50
N GLY A 32 12.00 -7.85 -3.39
CA GLY A 32 11.77 -9.29 -3.24
C GLY A 32 11.26 -9.63 -1.86
N ALA A 33 10.76 -10.84 -1.69
CA ALA A 33 10.30 -11.36 -0.41
C ALA A 33 11.50 -11.60 0.53
N TYR A 34 11.47 -10.97 1.71
CA TYR A 34 12.43 -11.20 2.78
C TYR A 34 11.95 -12.37 3.64
N TYR A 35 12.10 -13.57 3.11
CA TYR A 35 11.69 -14.84 3.70
C TYR A 35 12.87 -15.66 4.17
N ASP A 36 12.65 -16.41 5.27
CA ASP A 36 13.51 -17.50 5.68
C ASP A 36 12.72 -18.80 5.88
N ALA A 37 13.19 -19.70 6.73
CA ALA A 37 12.53 -20.99 6.97
C ALA A 37 11.17 -20.87 7.67
N ASP A 38 10.90 -19.78 8.38
CA ASP A 38 9.71 -19.61 9.19
C ASP A 38 8.46 -19.42 8.32
N GLU A 39 8.52 -18.58 7.28
CA GLU A 39 7.40 -18.41 6.35
C GLU A 39 7.11 -19.68 5.55
N TYR A 40 8.15 -20.40 5.10
CA TYR A 40 7.96 -21.67 4.39
C TYR A 40 7.30 -22.71 5.28
N GLU A 41 7.75 -22.84 6.53
CA GLU A 41 7.15 -23.76 7.50
C GLU A 41 5.71 -23.39 7.79
N ALA A 42 5.42 -22.13 8.10
CA ALA A 42 4.08 -21.63 8.42
C ALA A 42 3.11 -21.91 7.26
N GLY A 43 3.50 -21.60 6.01
CA GLY A 43 2.69 -21.87 4.82
C GLY A 43 2.39 -23.34 4.61
N VAL A 44 3.41 -24.22 4.69
CA VAL A 44 3.23 -25.67 4.55
C VAL A 44 2.39 -26.25 5.69
N LYS A 45 2.59 -25.81 6.93
CA LYS A 45 1.78 -26.20 8.08
C LYS A 45 0.32 -25.84 7.89
N SER A 46 0.03 -24.64 7.41
CA SER A 46 -1.33 -24.19 7.10
C SER A 46 -2.01 -25.09 6.05
N LEU A 47 -1.29 -25.42 4.96
CA LEU A 47 -1.78 -26.35 3.94
C LEU A 47 -2.09 -27.74 4.49
N LEU A 48 -1.20 -28.29 5.32
CA LEU A 48 -1.36 -29.62 5.91
C LEU A 48 -2.50 -29.68 6.94
N ASN A 49 -2.89 -28.56 7.54
CA ASN A 49 -4.05 -28.46 8.41
C ASN A 49 -5.39 -28.57 7.65
N GLY A 50 -5.39 -28.37 6.33
CA GLY A 50 -6.54 -28.57 5.45
C GLY A 50 -7.64 -27.53 5.53
N TRP A 51 -7.50 -26.47 6.35
CA TRP A 51 -8.44 -25.34 6.38
C TRP A 51 -7.92 -24.23 5.48
N LEU A 52 -8.44 -24.14 4.26
CA LEU A 52 -7.86 -23.29 3.20
C LEU A 52 -8.43 -21.88 3.15
N VAL A 53 -9.69 -21.67 3.54
CA VAL A 53 -10.28 -20.33 3.63
C VAL A 53 -9.82 -19.65 4.92
N MET A 54 -9.92 -18.32 4.99
CA MET A 54 -9.55 -17.55 6.18
C MET A 54 -10.07 -18.20 7.47
N GLY A 55 -9.20 -18.45 8.41
CA GLY A 55 -9.44 -19.17 9.67
C GLY A 55 -8.78 -18.52 10.87
N ASN A 56 -8.10 -19.31 11.70
CA ASN A 56 -7.51 -18.84 12.97
C ASN A 56 -6.28 -17.95 12.77
N ASP A 57 -5.44 -18.24 11.78
CA ASP A 57 -4.27 -17.42 11.47
C ASP A 57 -4.73 -16.05 10.92
N GLY A 58 -5.77 -16.05 10.07
CA GLY A 58 -6.39 -14.82 9.61
C GLY A 58 -6.97 -13.97 10.73
N LEU A 59 -7.67 -14.59 11.69
CA LEU A 59 -8.21 -13.90 12.87
C LEU A 59 -7.08 -13.38 13.80
N SER A 60 -6.00 -14.12 13.94
CA SER A 60 -4.84 -13.69 14.73
C SER A 60 -4.15 -12.51 14.08
N PHE A 61 -3.95 -12.57 12.75
CA PHE A 61 -3.38 -11.47 11.99
C PHE A 61 -4.24 -10.19 12.09
N GLU A 62 -5.57 -10.30 11.97
CA GLU A 62 -6.49 -9.17 12.13
C GLU A 62 -6.42 -8.51 13.52
N ARG A 63 -6.09 -9.26 14.57
CA ARG A 63 -5.95 -8.72 15.94
C ARG A 63 -4.59 -8.06 16.18
N GLU A 64 -3.54 -8.55 15.55
CA GLU A 64 -2.17 -8.12 15.82
C GLU A 64 -1.73 -6.95 14.93
N PHE A 65 -2.12 -6.97 13.65
CA PHE A 65 -1.62 -6.03 12.65
C PHE A 65 -2.05 -4.56 12.86
N PRO A 66 -3.29 -4.22 13.31
CA PRO A 66 -3.73 -2.81 13.36
C PRO A 66 -2.84 -1.90 14.19
N ARG A 67 -2.12 -2.46 15.18
CA ARG A 67 -1.17 -1.73 16.03
C ARG A 67 -0.04 -1.07 15.24
N GLN A 68 0.30 -1.61 14.06
CA GLN A 68 1.33 -1.04 13.18
C GLN A 68 0.93 0.36 12.68
N PHE A 69 -0.36 0.63 12.62
CA PHE A 69 -0.94 1.94 12.27
C PHE A 69 -1.47 2.72 13.49
N GLY A 70 -1.16 2.28 14.72
CA GLY A 70 -1.74 2.87 15.93
C GLY A 70 -3.26 2.74 15.98
N LYS A 71 -3.84 1.79 15.26
CA LYS A 71 -5.27 1.47 15.21
C LYS A 71 -5.60 0.23 16.05
N THR A 72 -6.89 0.01 16.31
CA THR A 72 -7.35 -1.09 17.19
C THR A 72 -8.12 -2.17 16.47
N LYS A 73 -8.61 -1.91 15.27
CA LYS A 73 -9.47 -2.80 14.47
C LYS A 73 -9.02 -2.82 13.02
N GLY A 74 -9.55 -3.78 12.28
CA GLY A 74 -9.40 -3.86 10.84
C GLY A 74 -9.56 -5.27 10.29
N ILE A 75 -9.43 -5.37 9.00
CA ILE A 75 -9.65 -6.60 8.25
C ILE A 75 -8.51 -6.88 7.28
N VAL A 76 -8.12 -8.14 7.17
CA VAL A 76 -7.20 -8.61 6.14
C VAL A 76 -7.96 -8.79 4.81
N THR A 77 -7.30 -8.51 3.70
CA THR A 77 -7.81 -8.63 2.34
C THR A 77 -6.85 -9.41 1.45
N ASN A 78 -7.29 -9.76 0.25
CA ASN A 78 -6.46 -10.51 -0.71
C ASN A 78 -5.45 -9.64 -1.47
N SER A 79 -5.50 -8.30 -1.36
CA SER A 79 -4.51 -7.36 -1.92
C SER A 79 -4.66 -5.96 -1.36
N GLY A 80 -3.62 -5.11 -1.46
CA GLY A 80 -3.72 -3.69 -1.15
C GLY A 80 -4.73 -2.94 -2.02
N SER A 81 -4.85 -3.33 -3.29
CA SER A 81 -5.86 -2.80 -4.22
C SER A 81 -7.28 -3.04 -3.72
N SER A 82 -7.54 -4.25 -3.19
CA SER A 82 -8.82 -4.59 -2.56
C SER A 82 -9.05 -3.81 -1.27
N SER A 83 -7.98 -3.51 -0.53
CA SER A 83 -8.06 -2.67 0.67
C SER A 83 -8.53 -1.26 0.32
N ASN A 84 -7.94 -0.63 -0.68
CA ASN A 84 -8.36 0.69 -1.17
C ASN A 84 -9.81 0.68 -1.69
N LEU A 85 -10.22 -0.37 -2.42
CA LEU A 85 -11.59 -0.53 -2.88
C LEU A 85 -12.57 -0.62 -1.70
N LEU A 86 -12.22 -1.40 -0.66
CA LEU A 86 -13.08 -1.53 0.52
C LEU A 86 -13.19 -0.23 1.31
N MET A 87 -12.10 0.55 1.48
CA MET A 87 -12.16 1.85 2.15
C MET A 87 -13.15 2.78 1.45
N MET A 88 -13.07 2.87 0.12
CA MET A 88 -13.96 3.73 -0.65
C MET A 88 -15.40 3.21 -0.67
N SER A 89 -15.60 1.89 -0.80
CA SER A 89 -16.91 1.25 -0.75
C SER A 89 -17.60 1.44 0.60
N ALA A 90 -16.88 1.37 1.71
CA ALA A 90 -17.43 1.56 3.05
C ALA A 90 -18.08 2.93 3.23
N LEU A 91 -17.61 3.96 2.52
CA LEU A 91 -18.20 5.30 2.56
C LEU A 91 -19.60 5.36 1.92
N THR A 92 -19.95 4.42 1.03
CA THR A 92 -21.26 4.36 0.37
C THR A 92 -22.34 3.68 1.22
N SER A 93 -21.96 2.95 2.27
CA SER A 93 -22.86 2.18 3.10
C SER A 93 -23.91 3.05 3.80
N LYS A 94 -25.17 2.65 3.71
CA LYS A 94 -26.29 3.28 4.45
C LYS A 94 -26.15 3.16 5.96
N ARG A 95 -25.37 2.21 6.44
CA ARG A 95 -25.05 2.00 7.86
C ARG A 95 -23.96 2.93 8.38
N GLY A 96 -23.25 3.64 7.48
CA GLY A 96 -22.16 4.54 7.80
C GLY A 96 -22.36 5.95 7.24
N HIS A 97 -21.39 6.40 6.44
CA HIS A 97 -21.39 7.76 5.87
C HIS A 97 -22.46 7.99 4.81
N ASN A 98 -22.93 6.93 4.14
CA ASN A 98 -23.97 6.97 3.11
C ASN A 98 -23.72 8.04 2.02
N LEU A 99 -22.45 8.15 1.58
CA LEU A 99 -22.10 9.12 0.56
C LEU A 99 -22.68 8.72 -0.80
N PRO A 100 -23.38 9.64 -1.49
CA PRO A 100 -24.02 9.34 -2.77
C PRO A 100 -23.00 9.26 -3.92
N LYS A 101 -23.39 8.65 -5.04
CA LYS A 101 -22.66 8.76 -6.31
C LYS A 101 -22.45 10.23 -6.66
N GLY A 102 -21.30 10.53 -7.28
CA GLY A 102 -20.89 11.90 -7.59
C GLY A 102 -20.24 12.64 -6.42
N THR A 103 -20.14 12.03 -5.23
CA THR A 103 -19.33 12.62 -4.12
C THR A 103 -17.93 12.95 -4.60
N LYS A 104 -17.48 14.18 -4.37
CA LYS A 104 -16.14 14.64 -4.75
C LYS A 104 -15.09 14.15 -3.78
N VAL A 105 -13.99 13.62 -4.33
CA VAL A 105 -12.82 13.09 -3.61
C VAL A 105 -11.57 13.83 -4.06
N LEU A 106 -10.93 14.57 -3.16
CA LEU A 106 -9.65 15.24 -3.41
C LEU A 106 -8.51 14.23 -3.38
N MET A 107 -7.64 14.27 -4.39
CA MET A 107 -6.48 13.36 -4.49
C MET A 107 -5.39 13.92 -5.41
N PRO A 108 -4.12 13.49 -5.25
CA PRO A 108 -3.07 13.82 -6.22
C PRO A 108 -3.37 13.14 -7.57
N ILE A 109 -2.99 13.83 -8.67
CA ILE A 109 -3.14 13.28 -10.03
C ILE A 109 -2.07 12.25 -10.36
N ALA A 110 -1.00 12.18 -9.58
CA ALA A 110 0.08 11.23 -9.76
C ALA A 110 0.10 10.18 -8.66
N GLY A 111 0.45 8.95 -9.04
CA GLY A 111 0.59 7.85 -8.09
C GLY A 111 0.29 6.49 -8.72
N PHE A 112 -0.14 5.55 -7.89
CA PHE A 112 -0.50 4.22 -8.33
C PHE A 112 -2.00 4.14 -8.69
N PRO A 113 -2.40 3.39 -9.73
CA PRO A 113 -3.79 3.34 -10.21
C PRO A 113 -4.81 3.00 -9.12
N THR A 114 -4.46 2.16 -8.16
CA THR A 114 -5.41 1.67 -7.15
C THR A 114 -5.68 2.64 -6.01
N THR A 115 -5.01 3.79 -5.96
CA THR A 115 -5.43 4.94 -5.13
C THR A 115 -6.59 5.68 -5.78
N LEU A 116 -6.64 5.76 -7.13
CA LEU A 116 -7.71 6.42 -7.90
C LEU A 116 -8.90 5.49 -8.21
N ASN A 117 -8.61 4.29 -8.73
CA ASN A 117 -9.63 3.39 -9.29
C ASN A 117 -10.86 3.17 -8.41
N PRO A 118 -10.73 2.97 -7.08
CA PRO A 118 -11.86 2.80 -6.18
C PRO A 118 -12.84 3.98 -6.21
N THR A 119 -12.34 5.21 -6.35
CA THR A 119 -13.17 6.42 -6.48
C THR A 119 -14.12 6.30 -7.69
N LEU A 120 -13.56 5.90 -8.84
CA LEU A 120 -14.34 5.72 -10.07
C LEU A 120 -15.29 4.51 -9.97
N GLN A 121 -14.83 3.41 -9.39
CA GLN A 121 -15.57 2.15 -9.28
C GLN A 121 -16.83 2.29 -8.41
N VAL A 122 -16.77 3.08 -7.33
CA VAL A 122 -17.96 3.34 -6.48
C VAL A 122 -18.84 4.47 -7.03
N GLY A 123 -18.41 5.12 -8.13
CA GLY A 123 -19.15 6.21 -8.78
C GLY A 123 -18.96 7.57 -8.12
N PHE A 124 -17.86 7.77 -7.39
CA PHE A 124 -17.44 9.08 -6.89
C PHE A 124 -16.69 9.86 -7.98
N THR A 125 -16.50 11.15 -7.76
CA THR A 125 -15.85 12.06 -8.73
C THR A 125 -14.51 12.50 -8.18
N PRO A 126 -13.37 12.15 -8.83
CA PRO A 126 -12.06 12.63 -8.41
C PRO A 126 -11.92 14.14 -8.69
N VAL A 127 -11.30 14.84 -7.76
CA VAL A 127 -10.85 16.23 -7.90
C VAL A 127 -9.34 16.21 -7.69
N PHE A 128 -8.59 16.55 -8.73
CA PHE A 128 -7.15 16.38 -8.72
C PHE A 128 -6.41 17.62 -8.23
N VAL A 129 -5.25 17.37 -7.62
CA VAL A 129 -4.22 18.36 -7.32
C VAL A 129 -2.87 17.86 -7.81
N ASP A 130 -1.92 18.77 -7.98
CA ASP A 130 -0.56 18.43 -8.39
C ASP A 130 0.23 17.83 -7.21
N ILE A 131 1.48 17.51 -7.44
CA ILE A 131 2.42 16.99 -6.44
C ILE A 131 3.58 17.98 -6.21
N GLU A 132 4.25 17.84 -5.08
CA GLU A 132 5.54 18.46 -4.80
C GLU A 132 6.67 17.61 -5.41
N LEU A 133 7.60 18.22 -6.15
CA LEU A 133 8.70 17.44 -6.78
C LEU A 133 9.72 16.90 -5.77
N ASP A 134 9.92 17.57 -4.64
CA ASP A 134 10.92 17.18 -3.64
C ASP A 134 10.48 15.95 -2.83
N THR A 135 9.17 15.79 -2.61
CA THR A 135 8.59 14.68 -1.83
C THR A 135 7.82 13.68 -2.67
N LEU A 136 7.45 14.05 -3.90
CA LEU A 136 6.55 13.34 -4.81
C LEU A 136 5.14 13.13 -4.23
N ASN A 137 4.83 13.77 -3.11
CA ASN A 137 3.54 13.69 -2.43
C ASN A 137 2.57 14.78 -2.92
N ILE A 138 1.32 14.68 -2.48
CA ILE A 138 0.28 15.68 -2.73
C ILE A 138 0.78 17.09 -2.38
N ASP A 139 0.63 18.05 -3.30
CA ASP A 139 0.83 19.48 -3.03
C ASP A 139 -0.32 19.99 -2.13
N VAL A 140 -0.02 20.15 -0.84
CA VAL A 140 -1.02 20.52 0.17
C VAL A 140 -1.47 21.98 -0.01
N ASP A 141 -0.62 22.85 -0.50
CA ASP A 141 -0.96 24.26 -0.75
C ASP A 141 -1.86 24.38 -2.01
N HIS A 142 -1.65 23.52 -3.03
CA HIS A 142 -2.58 23.39 -4.15
C HIS A 142 -3.92 22.78 -3.68
N ALA A 143 -3.87 21.79 -2.80
CA ALA A 143 -5.09 21.20 -2.21
C ALA A 143 -5.93 22.25 -1.48
N GLU A 144 -5.32 23.15 -0.72
CA GLU A 144 -6.04 24.24 -0.06
C GLU A 144 -6.75 25.17 -1.06
N ARG A 145 -6.04 25.62 -2.11
CA ARG A 145 -6.64 26.46 -3.18
C ARG A 145 -7.82 25.78 -3.88
N VAL A 146 -7.74 24.47 -4.10
CA VAL A 146 -8.84 23.70 -4.70
C VAL A 146 -10.03 23.61 -3.75
N LEU A 147 -9.80 23.38 -2.46
CA LEU A 147 -10.85 23.32 -1.43
C LEU A 147 -11.57 24.66 -1.21
N GLU A 148 -10.86 25.79 -1.32
CA GLU A 148 -11.47 27.11 -1.23
C GLU A 148 -12.54 27.35 -2.30
N ASN A 149 -12.38 26.75 -3.48
CA ASN A 149 -13.29 26.89 -4.62
C ASN A 149 -14.25 25.69 -4.79
N ASN A 150 -14.13 24.64 -3.98
CA ASN A 150 -14.93 23.42 -4.05
C ASN A 150 -15.34 22.96 -2.66
N THR A 151 -16.28 23.67 -2.06
CA THR A 151 -16.73 23.43 -0.68
C THR A 151 -17.59 22.16 -0.50
N ASP A 152 -17.94 21.49 -1.60
CA ASP A 152 -18.70 20.25 -1.65
C ASP A 152 -17.83 18.98 -1.70
N ILE A 153 -16.49 19.12 -1.67
CA ILE A 153 -15.57 17.99 -1.47
C ILE A 153 -15.77 17.40 -0.07
N ARG A 154 -15.86 16.08 0.03
CA ARG A 154 -16.18 15.37 1.29
C ARG A 154 -15.05 14.45 1.73
N VAL A 155 -14.21 13.99 0.83
CA VAL A 155 -13.17 13.00 1.08
C VAL A 155 -11.84 13.51 0.55
N ILE A 156 -10.77 13.24 1.27
CA ILE A 156 -9.40 13.37 0.79
C ILE A 156 -8.72 12.00 0.91
N THR A 157 -8.05 11.57 -0.14
CA THR A 157 -7.27 10.32 -0.15
C THR A 157 -5.96 10.52 -0.91
N PHE A 158 -4.89 9.94 -0.40
CA PHE A 158 -3.58 9.94 -1.04
C PHE A 158 -2.73 8.80 -0.50
N ALA A 159 -1.71 8.40 -1.26
CA ALA A 159 -0.67 7.50 -0.78
C ALA A 159 0.44 8.31 -0.10
N HIS A 160 1.05 7.73 0.94
CA HIS A 160 2.33 8.18 1.47
C HIS A 160 3.45 7.65 0.55
N VAL A 161 3.82 8.46 -0.43
CA VAL A 161 4.59 8.02 -1.59
C VAL A 161 5.96 7.48 -1.20
N LEU A 162 6.22 6.22 -1.60
CA LEU A 162 7.50 5.52 -1.39
C LEU A 162 7.97 5.50 0.08
N GLY A 163 7.04 5.64 1.03
CA GLY A 163 7.31 5.62 2.46
C GLY A 163 7.45 7.00 3.11
N ASN A 164 7.53 8.07 2.33
CA ASN A 164 7.63 9.45 2.82
C ASN A 164 6.25 10.11 2.87
N PRO A 165 5.83 10.75 3.97
CA PRO A 165 4.54 11.43 4.02
C PRO A 165 4.58 12.82 3.40
N PRO A 166 3.41 13.41 3.05
CA PRO A 166 3.29 14.86 2.91
C PRO A 166 3.40 15.54 4.28
N ASN A 167 3.34 16.89 4.30
CA ASN A 167 3.24 17.62 5.54
C ASN A 167 1.90 17.34 6.25
N MET A 168 1.89 16.38 7.18
CA MET A 168 0.66 15.92 7.84
C MET A 168 0.05 16.98 8.77
N ASP A 169 0.82 17.94 9.28
CA ASP A 169 0.25 19.05 10.07
C ASP A 169 -0.65 19.92 9.17
N LYS A 170 -0.19 20.27 7.96
CA LYS A 170 -1.00 21.00 6.96
C LYS A 170 -2.21 20.15 6.53
N VAL A 171 -2.01 18.87 6.21
CA VAL A 171 -3.10 17.98 5.80
C VAL A 171 -4.19 17.94 6.88
N MET A 172 -3.82 17.73 8.15
CA MET A 172 -4.80 17.65 9.25
C MET A 172 -5.49 19.00 9.52
N ALA A 173 -4.81 20.12 9.25
CA ALA A 173 -5.44 21.43 9.29
C ALA A 173 -6.55 21.58 8.24
N LEU A 174 -6.29 21.11 6.99
CA LEU A 174 -7.31 21.08 5.92
C LEU A 174 -8.46 20.14 6.24
N VAL A 175 -8.16 18.92 6.72
CA VAL A 175 -9.17 17.94 7.15
C VAL A 175 -10.13 18.57 8.17
N LYS A 176 -9.58 19.27 9.16
CA LYS A 176 -10.39 19.95 10.19
C LYS A 176 -11.15 21.16 9.63
N LYS A 177 -10.49 22.03 8.86
CA LYS A 177 -11.07 23.28 8.31
C LYS A 177 -12.26 23.00 7.40
N TYR A 178 -12.15 21.96 6.56
CA TYR A 178 -13.18 21.61 5.55
C TYR A 178 -14.04 20.41 5.92
N ASN A 179 -13.89 19.86 7.13
CA ASN A 179 -14.62 18.69 7.63
C ASN A 179 -14.57 17.49 6.65
N LEU A 180 -13.35 17.15 6.24
CA LEU A 180 -13.10 16.06 5.28
C LEU A 180 -12.97 14.71 5.98
N ILE A 181 -13.31 13.63 5.27
CA ILE A 181 -12.96 12.27 5.63
C ILE A 181 -11.59 11.98 5.00
N LEU A 182 -10.58 11.70 5.83
CA LEU A 182 -9.25 11.30 5.37
C LEU A 182 -9.15 9.78 5.26
N LEU A 183 -8.70 9.29 4.09
CA LEU A 183 -8.28 7.91 3.85
C LEU A 183 -6.79 7.92 3.52
N GLU A 184 -6.01 7.11 4.23
CA GLU A 184 -4.56 7.00 4.04
C GLU A 184 -4.20 5.71 3.29
N ASP A 185 -3.61 5.83 2.10
CA ASP A 185 -3.00 4.68 1.43
C ASP A 185 -1.56 4.53 1.93
N CYS A 186 -1.36 3.55 2.82
CA CYS A 186 -0.07 3.26 3.45
C CYS A 186 0.62 2.03 2.83
N CYS A 187 0.27 1.62 1.61
CA CYS A 187 0.87 0.46 0.96
C CYS A 187 2.40 0.56 0.94
N ASP A 188 2.95 1.74 0.69
CA ASP A 188 4.38 2.00 0.64
C ASP A 188 4.99 2.50 1.97
N ALA A 189 4.19 2.65 3.04
CA ALA A 189 4.60 3.43 4.20
C ALA A 189 4.48 2.70 5.55
N LEU A 190 4.37 1.37 5.53
CA LEU A 190 4.34 0.57 6.76
C LEU A 190 5.61 0.81 7.57
N GLY A 191 5.46 1.21 8.84
CA GLY A 191 6.57 1.53 9.75
C GLY A 191 7.15 2.94 9.61
N SER A 192 6.60 3.77 8.72
CA SER A 192 6.91 5.20 8.67
C SER A 192 6.12 5.97 9.72
N THR A 193 6.71 7.04 10.24
CA THR A 193 6.06 7.88 11.27
C THR A 193 6.14 9.36 10.90
N TYR A 194 5.21 10.14 11.46
CA TYR A 194 5.23 11.60 11.45
C TYR A 194 4.92 12.13 12.86
N ASN A 195 5.75 13.03 13.40
CA ASN A 195 5.69 13.45 14.82
C ASN A 195 5.67 12.24 15.80
N GLY A 196 6.40 11.16 15.49
CA GLY A 196 6.45 9.95 16.30
C GLY A 196 5.17 9.09 16.27
N LYS A 197 4.15 9.45 15.48
CA LYS A 197 2.93 8.65 15.29
C LYS A 197 3.03 7.85 13.99
N PRO A 198 2.60 6.59 13.96
CA PRO A 198 2.56 5.81 12.72
C PRO A 198 1.71 6.50 11.65
N LEU A 199 2.18 6.48 10.40
CA LEU A 199 1.32 6.81 9.25
C LEU A 199 0.18 5.78 9.19
N GLY A 200 -1.01 6.23 8.76
CA GLY A 200 -2.23 5.44 8.87
C GLY A 200 -3.02 5.66 10.16
N SER A 201 -2.44 6.40 11.14
CA SER A 201 -3.15 6.74 12.38
C SER A 201 -3.98 8.01 12.30
N TYR A 202 -3.83 8.80 11.24
CA TYR A 202 -4.43 10.14 11.12
C TYR A 202 -5.85 10.12 10.55
N GLY A 203 -6.11 9.25 9.57
CA GLY A 203 -7.39 9.15 8.87
C GLY A 203 -8.40 8.22 9.52
N LEU A 204 -9.62 8.20 8.96
CA LEU A 204 -10.68 7.26 9.34
C LEU A 204 -10.25 5.82 9.11
N MET A 205 -9.63 5.56 7.95
CA MET A 205 -9.14 4.24 7.54
C MET A 205 -7.75 4.38 6.93
N ALA A 206 -6.97 3.31 7.06
CA ALA A 206 -5.66 3.16 6.42
C ALA A 206 -5.57 1.81 5.71
N SER A 207 -5.05 1.81 4.48
CA SER A 207 -4.79 0.57 3.74
C SER A 207 -3.32 0.16 3.82
N CYS A 208 -3.06 -1.13 3.59
CA CYS A 208 -1.74 -1.70 3.43
C CYS A 208 -1.74 -2.76 2.34
N SER A 209 -0.58 -3.01 1.74
CA SER A 209 -0.36 -4.10 0.78
C SER A 209 0.74 -5.04 1.28
N PHE A 210 0.54 -6.33 1.00
CA PHE A 210 1.51 -7.40 1.29
C PHE A 210 1.98 -8.10 0.01
N TYR A 211 1.98 -7.37 -1.10
CA TYR A 211 2.64 -7.79 -2.34
C TYR A 211 4.16 -7.90 -2.13
N PRO A 212 4.90 -8.76 -2.85
CA PRO A 212 6.33 -9.04 -2.59
C PRO A 212 7.27 -7.84 -2.54
N ALA A 213 6.95 -6.74 -3.20
CA ALA A 213 7.78 -5.54 -3.19
C ALA A 213 7.64 -4.69 -1.91
N HIS A 214 6.53 -4.83 -1.18
CA HIS A 214 6.25 -4.01 0.01
C HIS A 214 7.09 -4.41 1.23
N HIS A 215 6.85 -3.78 2.36
CA HIS A 215 7.65 -3.93 3.58
C HIS A 215 7.61 -5.36 4.11
N MET A 216 6.42 -5.96 4.17
CA MET A 216 6.24 -7.39 4.42
C MET A 216 5.39 -8.00 3.31
N THR A 217 5.44 -9.31 3.16
CA THR A 217 4.67 -9.97 2.12
C THR A 217 4.01 -11.27 2.56
N MET A 218 2.85 -11.53 1.98
CA MET A 218 2.11 -12.79 2.09
C MET A 218 2.03 -13.52 0.73
N GLY A 219 2.88 -13.12 -0.25
CA GLY A 219 2.72 -13.45 -1.67
C GLY A 219 1.74 -12.50 -2.34
N GLU A 220 0.50 -12.49 -1.90
CA GLU A 220 -0.52 -11.47 -2.11
C GLU A 220 -1.26 -11.26 -0.79
N GLY A 221 -1.78 -10.05 -0.58
CA GLY A 221 -2.53 -9.69 0.62
C GLY A 221 -2.64 -8.20 0.81
N GLY A 222 -3.51 -7.80 1.70
CA GLY A 222 -3.68 -6.41 2.11
C GLY A 222 -4.38 -6.30 3.45
N TYR A 223 -4.54 -5.08 3.91
CA TYR A 223 -5.19 -4.78 5.17
C TYR A 223 -5.91 -3.43 5.13
N VAL A 224 -7.04 -3.32 5.81
CA VAL A 224 -7.68 -2.04 6.13
C VAL A 224 -7.75 -1.92 7.64
N ALA A 225 -7.14 -0.86 8.19
CA ALA A 225 -7.17 -0.54 9.62
C ALA A 225 -8.13 0.62 9.92
N THR A 226 -8.81 0.56 11.06
CA THR A 226 -9.69 1.63 11.57
C THR A 226 -9.80 1.54 13.09
N ASP A 227 -10.25 2.62 13.75
CA ASP A 227 -10.66 2.61 15.16
C ASP A 227 -12.18 2.57 15.31
N ASP A 228 -12.90 2.91 14.25
CA ASP A 228 -14.36 2.98 14.27
C ASP A 228 -14.99 1.58 14.16
N ALA A 229 -15.74 1.20 15.19
CA ALA A 229 -16.33 -0.13 15.27
C ALA A 229 -17.42 -0.37 14.21
N ASN A 230 -18.14 0.68 13.81
CA ASN A 230 -19.17 0.56 12.78
C ASN A 230 -18.53 0.40 11.40
N THR A 231 -17.48 1.15 11.13
CA THR A 231 -16.68 1.00 9.90
C THR A 231 -16.08 -0.40 9.79
N ASP A 232 -15.55 -0.99 10.87
CA ASP A 232 -15.03 -2.39 10.86
C ASP A 232 -16.13 -3.38 10.44
N VAL A 233 -17.34 -3.25 10.98
CA VAL A 233 -18.48 -4.11 10.61
C VAL A 233 -18.87 -3.93 9.13
N ILE A 234 -18.88 -2.70 8.63
CA ILE A 234 -19.19 -2.38 7.23
C ILE A 234 -18.13 -2.98 6.30
N LEU A 235 -16.83 -2.81 6.62
CA LEU A 235 -15.72 -3.36 5.86
C LEU A 235 -15.81 -4.89 5.77
N ARG A 236 -16.14 -5.58 6.87
CA ARG A 236 -16.36 -7.05 6.90
C ARG A 236 -17.51 -7.45 5.99
N SER A 237 -18.60 -6.69 6.02
CA SER A 237 -19.75 -6.93 5.15
C SER A 237 -19.35 -6.83 3.67
N PHE A 238 -18.73 -5.74 3.24
CA PHE A 238 -18.30 -5.56 1.86
C PHE A 238 -17.27 -6.63 1.41
N ARG A 239 -16.32 -7.00 2.29
CA ARG A 239 -15.34 -8.06 2.00
C ARG A 239 -16.00 -9.41 1.75
N GLU A 240 -17.15 -9.68 2.38
CA GLU A 240 -17.84 -10.97 2.37
C GLU A 240 -19.22 -10.89 1.71
N TRP A 241 -19.25 -10.53 0.44
CA TRP A 241 -20.44 -10.47 -0.43
C TRP A 241 -21.52 -9.48 0.02
N GLY A 242 -21.26 -8.64 0.99
CA GLY A 242 -22.27 -7.73 1.56
C GLY A 242 -23.10 -8.35 2.67
N ARG A 243 -22.64 -9.45 3.29
CA ARG A 243 -23.37 -10.13 4.36
C ARG A 243 -23.70 -9.22 5.55
N GLY A 244 -24.92 -9.30 6.06
CA GLY A 244 -25.32 -8.72 7.32
C GLY A 244 -24.72 -9.45 8.54
N CYS A 245 -24.43 -10.73 8.40
CA CYS A 245 -23.81 -11.55 9.45
C CYS A 245 -22.33 -11.23 9.60
N TYR A 246 -21.91 -10.91 10.82
CA TYR A 246 -20.52 -10.61 11.22
C TYR A 246 -19.85 -11.73 12.04
N CYS A 247 -20.44 -12.91 12.08
CA CYS A 247 -19.82 -14.09 12.69
C CYS A 247 -18.63 -14.53 11.84
N VAL A 248 -17.42 -14.57 12.43
CA VAL A 248 -16.18 -14.90 11.75
C VAL A 248 -15.50 -16.12 12.38
N GLY A 249 -14.69 -16.80 11.56
CA GLY A 249 -13.85 -17.91 11.97
C GLY A 249 -14.51 -19.31 11.88
N PRO A 250 -13.70 -20.37 12.01
CA PRO A 250 -14.14 -21.75 11.86
C PRO A 250 -15.25 -22.16 12.83
N GLU A 251 -15.17 -21.68 14.07
CA GLU A 251 -16.15 -22.03 15.12
C GLU A 251 -17.54 -21.48 14.82
N ALA A 252 -17.65 -20.27 14.25
CA ALA A 252 -18.93 -19.70 13.87
C ALA A 252 -19.68 -20.58 12.85
N ASN A 253 -18.96 -21.31 12.02
CA ASN A 253 -19.55 -22.20 11.03
C ASN A 253 -20.04 -23.55 11.61
N LYS A 254 -19.45 -23.99 12.72
CA LYS A 254 -19.80 -25.25 13.41
C LYS A 254 -21.03 -25.08 14.33
N LEU A 255 -21.26 -23.89 14.85
CA LEU A 255 -22.34 -23.64 15.81
C LEU A 255 -23.70 -23.51 15.10
N LYS A 256 -24.73 -24.24 15.58
CA LYS A 256 -26.10 -24.17 15.05
C LYS A 256 -26.64 -22.74 14.99
N CYS A 257 -26.41 -21.97 16.06
CA CYS A 257 -26.92 -20.59 16.19
C CYS A 257 -25.86 -19.52 15.88
N GLY A 258 -24.69 -19.91 15.30
CA GLY A 258 -23.54 -18.98 15.17
C GLY A 258 -22.97 -18.53 16.52
N THR A 259 -21.98 -17.62 16.50
CA THR A 259 -21.41 -17.08 17.74
C THR A 259 -22.33 -16.04 18.41
N CYS A 260 -23.29 -15.46 17.69
CA CYS A 260 -24.22 -14.44 18.20
C CYS A 260 -25.49 -15.04 18.85
N GLY A 261 -25.72 -16.34 18.74
CA GLY A 261 -26.92 -17.02 19.23
C GLY A 261 -28.23 -16.72 18.46
N LYS A 262 -28.13 -15.93 17.39
CA LYS A 262 -29.31 -15.40 16.66
C LYS A 262 -29.31 -15.73 15.17
N ARG A 263 -28.64 -16.83 14.76
CA ARG A 263 -28.49 -17.18 13.35
C ARG A 263 -29.82 -17.30 12.61
N PHE A 264 -30.80 -17.93 13.21
CA PHE A 264 -32.13 -18.13 12.64
C PHE A 264 -33.12 -17.20 13.32
N ASN A 265 -33.58 -16.19 12.60
CA ASN A 265 -34.55 -15.21 13.09
C ASN A 265 -35.21 -14.48 11.89
N ASN A 266 -36.10 -13.55 12.14
CA ASN A 266 -36.79 -12.69 11.16
C ASN A 266 -35.82 -11.60 10.66
N TRP A 267 -34.81 -11.99 9.85
CA TRP A 267 -33.73 -11.11 9.41
C TRP A 267 -34.06 -10.28 8.16
N ILE A 268 -35.10 -10.69 7.40
CA ILE A 268 -35.46 -10.04 6.14
C ILE A 268 -36.69 -9.13 6.40
N PRO A 269 -36.51 -7.79 6.38
CA PRO A 269 -37.60 -6.86 6.70
C PRO A 269 -38.84 -6.98 5.80
N THR A 270 -38.64 -7.43 4.54
CA THR A 270 -39.71 -7.67 3.56
C THR A 270 -40.44 -9.00 3.75
N LEU A 271 -39.96 -9.85 4.66
CA LEU A 271 -40.50 -11.16 5.03
C LEU A 271 -40.55 -11.27 6.57
N PRO A 272 -41.37 -10.43 7.24
CA PRO A 272 -41.31 -10.23 8.70
C PRO A 272 -41.71 -11.47 9.51
N ASP A 273 -42.49 -12.37 8.92
CA ASP A 273 -42.97 -13.59 9.58
C ASP A 273 -42.14 -14.82 9.30
N GLU A 274 -41.09 -14.68 8.46
CA GLU A 274 -40.26 -15.82 8.03
C GLU A 274 -38.92 -15.86 8.79
N ILE A 275 -38.57 -17.07 9.29
CA ILE A 275 -37.27 -17.32 9.90
C ILE A 275 -36.25 -17.62 8.79
N PHE A 276 -35.16 -16.86 8.76
CA PHE A 276 -34.12 -16.99 7.75
C PHE A 276 -32.72 -17.11 8.36
N ASP A 277 -31.79 -17.76 7.63
CA ASP A 277 -30.40 -17.87 8.07
C ASP A 277 -29.65 -16.54 7.84
N HIS A 278 -29.24 -15.89 8.91
CA HIS A 278 -28.50 -14.60 8.86
C HIS A 278 -27.24 -14.64 7.96
N LYS A 279 -26.64 -15.82 7.77
CA LYS A 279 -25.48 -16.00 6.88
C LYS A 279 -25.80 -15.73 5.40
N TYR A 280 -27.06 -15.73 5.03
CA TYR A 280 -27.55 -15.48 3.66
C TYR A 280 -28.39 -14.21 3.55
N VAL A 281 -28.27 -13.33 4.52
CA VAL A 281 -28.84 -11.97 4.48
C VAL A 281 -27.74 -11.01 4.03
N TYR A 282 -28.04 -10.15 3.07
CA TYR A 282 -27.09 -9.24 2.44
C TYR A 282 -27.58 -7.81 2.62
N ASP A 283 -26.78 -7.01 3.33
CA ASP A 283 -27.08 -5.60 3.61
C ASP A 283 -26.42 -4.65 2.60
N GLU A 284 -25.34 -5.12 1.94
CA GLU A 284 -24.55 -4.36 0.98
C GLU A 284 -24.41 -5.13 -0.33
N ILE A 285 -24.06 -4.43 -1.42
CA ILE A 285 -23.58 -5.05 -2.65
C ILE A 285 -22.05 -5.18 -2.53
N GLY A 286 -21.62 -6.29 -1.95
CA GLY A 286 -20.22 -6.49 -1.58
C GLY A 286 -19.46 -7.42 -2.53
N TYR A 287 -18.24 -7.76 -2.11
CA TYR A 287 -17.25 -8.50 -2.88
C TYR A 287 -16.86 -9.80 -2.17
N ASN A 288 -15.99 -10.60 -2.78
CA ASN A 288 -15.23 -11.65 -2.09
C ASN A 288 -13.74 -11.33 -2.15
N LEU A 289 -13.23 -10.63 -1.13
CA LEU A 289 -11.86 -10.11 -1.09
C LEU A 289 -11.05 -10.69 0.08
N LYS A 290 -11.44 -11.86 0.58
CA LYS A 290 -10.71 -12.56 1.64
C LYS A 290 -9.41 -13.17 1.09
N PRO A 291 -8.31 -13.15 1.87
CA PRO A 291 -7.16 -14.00 1.60
C PRO A 291 -7.47 -15.46 1.94
N ILE A 292 -6.57 -16.36 1.58
CA ILE A 292 -6.54 -17.72 2.06
C ILE A 292 -5.73 -17.82 3.36
N GLU A 293 -5.96 -18.87 4.15
CA GLU A 293 -5.37 -19.05 5.49
C GLU A 293 -3.84 -19.10 5.45
N LEU A 294 -3.27 -19.77 4.47
CA LEU A 294 -1.82 -19.88 4.34
C LEU A 294 -1.12 -18.52 4.19
N GLN A 295 -1.75 -17.54 3.53
CA GLN A 295 -1.21 -16.18 3.42
C GLN A 295 -1.12 -15.52 4.79
N CYS A 296 -2.15 -15.69 5.60
CA CYS A 296 -2.19 -15.14 6.96
C CYS A 296 -1.15 -15.81 7.88
N ALA A 297 -0.95 -17.12 7.75
CA ALA A 297 0.08 -17.86 8.48
C ALA A 297 1.49 -17.31 8.18
N MET A 298 1.81 -17.09 6.89
CA MET A 298 3.07 -16.47 6.47
C MET A 298 3.18 -15.02 6.96
N GLY A 299 2.07 -14.27 6.92
CA GLY A 299 2.01 -12.89 7.38
C GLY A 299 2.31 -12.74 8.87
N LEU A 300 1.90 -13.69 9.71
CA LEU A 300 2.23 -13.69 11.13
C LEU A 300 3.74 -13.82 11.38
N GLU A 301 4.45 -14.62 10.58
CA GLU A 301 5.91 -14.71 10.68
C GLU A 301 6.59 -13.42 10.18
N GLN A 302 6.11 -12.85 9.06
CA GLN A 302 6.60 -11.57 8.56
C GLN A 302 6.40 -10.42 9.55
N LEU A 303 5.27 -10.41 10.27
CA LEU A 303 4.98 -9.38 11.28
C LEU A 303 6.04 -9.34 12.39
N LYS A 304 6.61 -10.49 12.77
CA LYS A 304 7.69 -10.59 13.75
C LYS A 304 9.00 -9.96 13.24
N LYS A 305 9.22 -9.94 11.94
CA LYS A 305 10.44 -9.42 11.28
C LYS A 305 10.37 -7.94 10.93
N LEU A 306 9.22 -7.27 11.10
CA LEU A 306 9.05 -5.86 10.72
C LEU A 306 10.13 -4.91 11.30
N PRO A 307 10.53 -5.01 12.57
CA PRO A 307 11.58 -4.12 13.12
C PRO A 307 12.91 -4.24 12.38
N GLU A 308 13.30 -5.46 12.00
CA GLU A 308 14.51 -5.72 11.21
C GLU A 308 14.34 -5.18 9.78
N ILE A 309 13.20 -5.47 9.13
CA ILE A 309 12.87 -4.99 7.79
C ILE A 309 12.96 -3.47 7.72
N HIS A 310 12.40 -2.74 8.67
CA HIS A 310 12.49 -1.28 8.70
C HIS A 310 13.92 -0.78 8.86
N THR A 311 14.72 -1.43 9.70
CA THR A 311 16.14 -1.10 9.89
C THR A 311 16.92 -1.29 8.60
N LEU A 312 16.71 -2.40 7.90
CA LEU A 312 17.40 -2.69 6.64
C LEU A 312 17.00 -1.72 5.52
N ARG A 313 15.73 -1.34 5.42
CA ARG A 313 15.27 -0.35 4.44
C ARG A 313 15.89 1.02 4.66
N ARG A 314 15.93 1.50 5.92
CA ARG A 314 16.60 2.77 6.27
C ARG A 314 18.11 2.71 5.97
N ARG A 315 18.77 1.60 6.30
CA ARG A 315 20.18 1.37 5.95
C ARG A 315 20.41 1.47 4.43
N ASN A 316 19.59 0.77 3.66
CA ASN A 316 19.73 0.74 2.20
C ASN A 316 19.50 2.12 1.57
N HIS A 317 18.50 2.87 2.08
CA HIS A 317 18.29 4.26 1.69
C HIS A 317 19.52 5.13 1.99
N ALA A 318 20.07 5.05 3.19
CA ALA A 318 21.25 5.84 3.58
C ALA A 318 22.48 5.52 2.71
N LEU A 319 22.70 4.25 2.37
CA LEU A 319 23.79 3.84 1.46
C LEU A 319 23.58 4.39 0.05
N LEU A 320 22.37 4.31 -0.50
CA LEU A 320 22.05 4.91 -1.80
C LEU A 320 22.19 6.43 -1.75
N PHE A 321 21.76 7.08 -0.68
CA PHE A 321 21.90 8.51 -0.52
C PHE A 321 23.36 8.95 -0.60
N SER A 322 24.27 8.25 0.08
CA SER A 322 25.70 8.56 0.04
C SER A 322 26.35 8.40 -1.35
N ILE A 323 25.77 7.56 -2.23
CA ILE A 323 26.22 7.41 -3.61
C ILE A 323 25.81 8.64 -4.44
N TYR A 324 24.56 9.09 -4.30
CA TYR A 324 23.98 10.14 -5.14
C TYR A 324 24.21 11.56 -4.62
N GLU A 325 24.57 11.74 -3.36
CA GLU A 325 24.76 13.04 -2.72
C GLU A 325 25.76 13.95 -3.48
N LYS A 326 26.86 13.35 -3.98
CA LYS A 326 27.87 14.05 -4.77
C LYS A 326 27.40 14.50 -6.15
N TYR A 327 26.23 14.03 -6.60
CA TYR A 327 25.59 14.36 -7.87
C TYR A 327 24.27 15.12 -7.70
N GLU A 328 24.05 15.74 -6.53
CA GLU A 328 22.81 16.45 -6.21
C GLU A 328 22.49 17.58 -7.20
N GLU A 329 23.49 18.13 -7.89
CA GLU A 329 23.26 19.11 -8.94
C GLU A 329 22.45 18.59 -10.13
N PHE A 330 22.41 17.27 -10.34
CA PHE A 330 21.68 16.61 -11.45
C PHE A 330 20.38 15.95 -10.99
N PHE A 331 20.17 15.76 -9.68
CA PHE A 331 19.01 15.03 -9.15
C PHE A 331 18.32 15.79 -8.02
N HIS A 332 16.99 15.69 -7.96
CA HIS A 332 16.27 15.85 -6.70
C HIS A 332 16.43 14.56 -5.91
N LEU A 333 17.09 14.64 -4.77
CA LEU A 333 17.31 13.47 -3.90
C LEU A 333 16.17 13.31 -2.91
N PRO A 334 15.77 12.04 -2.58
CA PRO A 334 14.71 11.79 -1.61
C PRO A 334 15.15 12.14 -0.20
N ARG A 335 14.59 13.21 0.34
CA ARG A 335 14.78 13.63 1.73
C ARG A 335 13.50 13.38 2.52
N ALA A 336 13.67 12.97 3.78
CA ALA A 336 12.53 12.82 4.67
C ALA A 336 11.79 14.16 4.84
N GLN A 337 10.46 14.12 4.79
CA GLN A 337 9.64 15.25 5.17
C GLN A 337 9.96 15.64 6.62
N ASP A 338 10.00 16.94 6.91
CA ASP A 338 10.22 17.41 8.27
C ASP A 338 9.31 16.70 9.27
N LYS A 339 9.85 16.34 10.44
CA LYS A 339 9.16 15.59 11.51
C LYS A 339 8.82 14.14 11.17
N SER A 340 9.24 13.62 10.03
CA SER A 340 8.99 12.21 9.65
C SER A 340 10.22 11.34 9.89
N ASP A 341 9.96 10.04 10.08
CA ASP A 341 10.95 8.97 10.04
C ASP A 341 10.46 7.88 9.08
N PRO A 342 10.79 8.00 7.78
CA PRO A 342 10.31 7.08 6.77
C PRO A 342 10.93 5.69 6.89
N SER A 343 10.11 4.66 6.72
CA SER A 343 10.55 3.34 6.32
C SER A 343 10.43 3.27 4.79
N TRP A 344 11.52 3.59 4.10
CA TRP A 344 11.52 3.82 2.67
C TRP A 344 11.13 2.57 1.87
N PHE A 345 10.16 2.70 0.97
CA PHE A 345 9.84 1.66 0.00
C PHE A 345 10.88 1.60 -1.11
N ALA A 346 11.31 2.76 -1.59
CA ALA A 346 12.29 2.91 -2.65
C ALA A 346 13.08 4.22 -2.52
N PHE A 347 14.10 4.38 -3.35
CA PHE A 347 14.96 5.56 -3.46
C PHE A 347 14.69 6.27 -4.79
N PRO A 348 13.73 7.23 -4.84
CA PRO A 348 13.41 7.94 -6.07
C PRO A 348 14.46 9.01 -6.41
N LEU A 349 14.70 9.18 -7.70
CA LEU A 349 15.61 10.14 -8.27
C LEU A 349 14.89 10.88 -9.40
N THR A 350 14.61 12.17 -9.22
CA THR A 350 14.06 13.01 -10.27
C THR A 350 15.18 13.83 -10.90
N ILE A 351 15.43 13.63 -12.19
CA ILE A 351 16.49 14.31 -12.92
C ILE A 351 16.14 15.80 -13.04
N ARG A 352 17.11 16.68 -12.74
CA ARG A 352 16.92 18.11 -12.85
C ARG A 352 17.02 18.60 -14.31
N PRO A 353 16.39 19.72 -14.67
CA PRO A 353 16.47 20.27 -16.03
C PRO A 353 17.90 20.65 -16.47
N SER A 354 18.80 20.87 -15.51
CA SER A 354 20.22 21.21 -15.74
C SER A 354 21.08 20.00 -16.09
N ALA A 355 20.58 18.76 -15.92
CA ALA A 355 21.37 17.56 -16.20
C ALA A 355 21.69 17.44 -17.70
N PRO A 356 22.91 17.04 -18.06
CA PRO A 356 23.31 16.86 -19.46
C PRO A 356 22.83 15.54 -20.07
N PHE A 357 22.01 14.78 -19.35
CA PHE A 357 21.43 13.48 -19.74
C PHE A 357 19.94 13.46 -19.35
N ASN A 358 19.19 12.54 -19.91
CA ASN A 358 17.79 12.32 -19.59
C ASN A 358 17.58 10.98 -18.83
N ARG A 359 16.33 10.69 -18.43
CA ARG A 359 15.99 9.47 -17.70
C ARG A 359 16.29 8.19 -18.50
N ALA A 360 16.03 8.18 -19.81
CA ALA A 360 16.29 7.00 -20.62
C ALA A 360 17.76 6.67 -20.63
N ASP A 361 18.65 7.67 -20.77
CA ASP A 361 20.10 7.46 -20.84
C ASP A 361 20.63 6.71 -19.60
N ILE A 362 20.28 7.16 -18.40
CA ILE A 362 20.74 6.54 -17.15
C ILE A 362 20.03 5.21 -16.86
N VAL A 363 18.72 5.11 -17.15
CA VAL A 363 17.96 3.88 -16.91
C VAL A 363 18.44 2.76 -17.83
N ASP A 364 18.62 3.03 -19.13
CA ASP A 364 19.12 2.05 -20.08
C ASP A 364 20.52 1.56 -19.66
N TYR A 365 21.43 2.48 -19.26
CA TYR A 365 22.75 2.12 -18.77
C TYR A 365 22.71 1.23 -17.51
N LEU A 366 21.82 1.53 -16.54
CA LEU A 366 21.67 0.74 -15.32
C LEU A 366 21.09 -0.65 -15.62
N GLU A 367 20.04 -0.73 -16.44
CA GLU A 367 19.40 -2.01 -16.81
C GLU A 367 20.34 -2.89 -17.65
N GLU A 368 21.17 -2.32 -18.54
CA GLU A 368 22.24 -3.03 -19.28
C GLU A 368 23.30 -3.59 -18.32
N ASN A 369 23.53 -2.94 -17.18
CA ASN A 369 24.39 -3.42 -16.10
C ASN A 369 23.67 -4.29 -15.07
N LEU A 370 22.49 -4.85 -15.42
CA LEU A 370 21.68 -5.76 -14.59
C LEU A 370 21.21 -5.13 -13.26
N ILE A 371 21.02 -3.82 -13.22
CA ILE A 371 20.46 -3.09 -12.09
C ILE A 371 19.02 -2.70 -12.43
N GLN A 372 18.04 -3.35 -11.78
CA GLN A 372 16.63 -3.04 -12.02
C GLN A 372 16.25 -1.67 -11.48
N THR A 373 15.56 -0.92 -12.31
CA THR A 373 14.93 0.36 -11.97
C THR A 373 13.44 0.31 -12.17
N ARG A 374 12.70 1.29 -11.66
CA ARG A 374 11.27 1.46 -11.91
C ARG A 374 10.96 2.94 -12.10
N PRO A 375 10.00 3.29 -12.99
CA PRO A 375 9.50 4.66 -13.09
C PRO A 375 8.66 5.04 -11.87
N TYR A 376 8.37 6.33 -11.74
CA TYR A 376 7.45 6.82 -10.72
C TYR A 376 6.01 6.36 -11.01
N PHE A 377 5.71 5.11 -10.70
CA PHE A 377 4.42 4.45 -10.87
C PHE A 377 3.72 4.78 -12.21
N ALA A 378 2.46 5.21 -12.17
CA ALA A 378 1.75 5.68 -13.35
C ALA A 378 2.11 7.14 -13.75
N GLY A 379 2.82 7.87 -12.87
CA GLY A 379 3.07 9.30 -13.06
C GLY A 379 1.76 10.10 -13.07
N ASN A 380 1.62 11.08 -13.97
CA ASN A 380 0.34 11.76 -14.21
C ASN A 380 -0.65 10.76 -14.83
N ILE A 381 -1.56 10.27 -14.00
CA ILE A 381 -2.41 9.12 -14.34
C ILE A 381 -3.41 9.44 -15.46
N MET A 382 -3.77 10.72 -15.66
CA MET A 382 -4.66 11.14 -16.73
C MET A 382 -4.01 11.03 -18.13
N LEU A 383 -2.70 10.85 -18.21
CA LEU A 383 -1.98 10.58 -19.45
C LEU A 383 -1.93 9.09 -19.80
N GLN A 384 -2.36 8.21 -18.90
CA GLN A 384 -2.42 6.78 -19.17
C GLN A 384 -3.65 6.42 -20.02
N PRO A 385 -3.53 5.46 -20.96
CA PRO A 385 -4.61 5.13 -21.90
C PRO A 385 -5.97 4.84 -21.26
N ALA A 386 -5.97 4.19 -20.08
CA ALA A 386 -7.19 3.82 -19.38
C ALA A 386 -8.01 5.02 -18.88
N TYR A 387 -7.40 6.19 -18.71
CA TYR A 387 -8.01 7.38 -18.09
C TYR A 387 -8.12 8.58 -19.04
N SER A 388 -7.60 8.48 -20.26
CA SER A 388 -7.58 9.57 -21.24
C SER A 388 -8.96 10.12 -21.63
N HIS A 389 -10.02 9.38 -21.33
CA HIS A 389 -11.41 9.81 -21.53
C HIS A 389 -11.96 10.70 -20.40
N LEU A 390 -11.25 10.79 -19.26
CA LEU A 390 -11.70 11.56 -18.08
C LEU A 390 -11.23 13.02 -18.11
N MET A 391 -10.13 13.30 -18.80
CA MET A 391 -9.53 14.63 -18.90
C MET A 391 -8.78 14.76 -20.23
N ASP A 392 -8.84 15.93 -20.85
CA ASP A 392 -8.01 16.21 -22.02
C ASP A 392 -6.52 16.11 -21.66
N PRO A 393 -5.70 15.38 -22.44
CA PRO A 393 -4.27 15.19 -22.13
C PRO A 393 -3.47 16.50 -22.05
N GLN A 394 -3.83 17.53 -22.83
CA GLN A 394 -3.15 18.81 -22.75
C GLN A 394 -3.50 19.53 -21.45
N GLN A 395 -4.77 19.52 -21.06
CA GLN A 395 -5.19 20.05 -19.74
C GLN A 395 -4.48 19.32 -18.58
N ALA A 396 -4.33 17.98 -18.69
CA ALA A 396 -3.62 17.21 -17.68
C ALA A 396 -2.15 17.61 -17.52
N LYS A 397 -1.48 17.98 -18.62
CA LYS A 397 -0.10 18.49 -18.61
C LYS A 397 0.00 19.90 -18.07
N ASP A 398 -0.89 20.79 -18.52
CA ASP A 398 -0.80 22.23 -18.22
C ASP A 398 -1.21 22.52 -16.77
N ASN A 399 -2.22 21.83 -16.25
CA ASN A 399 -2.75 22.05 -14.91
C ASN A 399 -1.93 21.31 -13.82
N TYR A 400 -1.17 20.26 -14.20
CA TYR A 400 -0.41 19.43 -13.25
C TYR A 400 1.02 19.20 -13.76
N PRO A 401 1.81 20.30 -13.89
CA PRO A 401 3.14 20.24 -14.50
C PRO A 401 4.13 19.40 -13.70
N ASN A 402 4.06 19.41 -12.36
CA ASN A 402 4.97 18.63 -11.53
C ASN A 402 4.73 17.12 -11.68
N ALA A 403 3.46 16.70 -11.69
CA ALA A 403 3.11 15.30 -11.93
C ALA A 403 3.58 14.80 -13.30
N THR A 404 3.45 15.65 -14.33
CA THR A 404 3.94 15.36 -15.67
C THR A 404 5.46 15.30 -15.70
N TYR A 405 6.13 16.24 -15.03
CA TYR A 405 7.58 16.27 -14.95
C TYR A 405 8.13 15.03 -14.24
N ALA A 406 7.55 14.67 -13.08
CA ALA A 406 7.93 13.46 -12.34
C ALA A 406 7.70 12.18 -13.18
N MET A 407 6.59 12.08 -13.92
CA MET A 407 6.31 10.96 -14.81
C MET A 407 7.44 10.73 -15.84
N LEU A 408 7.98 11.80 -16.39
CA LEU A 408 8.96 11.74 -17.47
C LEU A 408 10.41 11.63 -16.96
N ASN A 409 10.70 12.16 -15.76
CA ASN A 409 12.07 12.38 -15.30
C ASN A 409 12.42 11.63 -14.01
N THR A 410 11.49 10.86 -13.40
CA THR A 410 11.77 10.12 -12.17
C THR A 410 11.91 8.63 -12.45
N TYR A 411 12.93 8.03 -11.83
CA TYR A 411 13.07 6.58 -11.66
C TYR A 411 13.45 6.28 -10.22
N PHE A 412 13.39 5.02 -9.79
CA PHE A 412 13.83 4.65 -8.45
C PHE A 412 14.59 3.34 -8.40
N HIS A 413 15.52 3.26 -7.42
CA HIS A 413 16.10 2.03 -6.92
C HIS A 413 15.29 1.48 -5.75
N GLY A 414 15.31 0.17 -5.56
CA GLY A 414 14.71 -0.43 -4.37
C GLY A 414 15.54 -0.19 -3.11
N THR A 415 14.86 -0.17 -1.98
CA THR A 415 15.47 -0.20 -0.63
C THR A 415 15.16 -1.50 0.10
N SER A 416 14.63 -2.50 -0.61
CA SER A 416 14.20 -3.79 -0.05
C SER A 416 15.29 -4.45 0.81
N PRO A 417 14.93 -5.14 1.90
CA PRO A 417 15.87 -5.89 2.76
C PRO A 417 16.69 -6.96 2.01
N VAL A 418 16.18 -7.44 0.86
CA VAL A 418 16.89 -8.44 0.06
C VAL A 418 18.08 -7.88 -0.72
N ILE A 419 18.20 -6.53 -0.78
CA ILE A 419 19.33 -5.87 -1.43
C ILE A 419 20.47 -5.77 -0.42
N THR A 420 21.61 -6.38 -0.76
CA THR A 420 22.77 -6.42 0.11
C THR A 420 23.63 -5.15 -0.03
N PRO A 421 24.50 -4.84 0.96
CA PRO A 421 25.47 -3.74 0.83
C PRO A 421 26.39 -3.88 -0.37
N GLU A 422 26.78 -5.11 -0.73
CA GLU A 422 27.63 -5.38 -1.90
C GLU A 422 26.92 -5.04 -3.21
N GLN A 423 25.61 -5.33 -3.28
CA GLN A 423 24.78 -4.94 -4.43
C GLN A 423 24.63 -3.42 -4.53
N ILE A 424 24.48 -2.72 -3.39
CA ILE A 424 24.43 -1.26 -3.38
C ILE A 424 25.78 -0.66 -3.77
N ALA A 425 26.90 -1.24 -3.32
CA ALA A 425 28.23 -0.81 -3.76
C ALA A 425 28.40 -0.96 -5.28
N TYR A 426 27.89 -2.05 -5.87
CA TYR A 426 27.87 -2.24 -7.32
C TYR A 426 26.99 -1.19 -8.03
N ILE A 427 25.83 -0.84 -7.48
CA ILE A 427 25.05 0.30 -8.00
C ILE A 427 25.92 1.56 -8.02
N GLY A 428 26.64 1.84 -6.93
CA GLY A 428 27.52 3.01 -6.81
C GLY A 428 28.63 3.01 -7.89
N GLU A 429 29.29 1.88 -8.10
CA GLU A 429 30.31 1.73 -9.16
C GLU A 429 29.72 2.10 -10.54
N LYS A 430 28.53 1.60 -10.86
CA LYS A 430 27.92 1.86 -12.16
C LYS A 430 27.41 3.29 -12.30
N VAL A 431 26.85 3.85 -11.24
CA VAL A 431 26.46 5.28 -11.22
C VAL A 431 27.69 6.17 -11.44
N ASP A 432 28.80 5.91 -10.76
CA ASP A 432 30.04 6.66 -10.94
C ASP A 432 30.58 6.52 -12.37
N GLY A 433 30.51 5.32 -12.93
CA GLY A 433 30.87 5.08 -14.33
C GLY A 433 30.02 5.88 -15.31
N PHE A 434 28.70 5.92 -15.13
CA PHE A 434 27.81 6.74 -15.95
C PHE A 434 28.11 8.25 -15.80
N MET A 435 28.20 8.71 -14.57
CA MET A 435 28.41 10.13 -14.29
C MET A 435 29.77 10.65 -14.78
N SER A 436 30.79 9.79 -14.84
CA SER A 436 32.13 10.15 -15.39
C SER A 436 32.11 10.56 -16.87
N LEU A 437 30.99 10.32 -17.57
CA LEU A 437 30.82 10.79 -18.96
C LEU A 437 30.46 12.28 -19.02
N PHE A 438 30.09 12.90 -17.89
CA PHE A 438 29.53 14.25 -17.84
C PHE A 438 30.22 15.19 -16.85
N VAL A 439 31.09 14.64 -15.97
CA VAL A 439 31.81 15.41 -14.92
C VAL A 439 33.32 15.44 -15.18
#